data_57bf10ee2bbcf80aa8ea9d6fceb8d425
#
_entry.id   57bf10ee2bbcf80aa8ea9d6fceb8d425
#
_cell.length_a   1.000
_cell.length_b   1.000
_cell.length_c   1.000
_cell.angle_alpha   90.00
_cell.angle_beta   90.00
_cell.angle_gamma   90.00
#
_symmetry.space_group_name_H-M   'P 1'
#
loop_
_entity.id
_entity.type
_entity.pdbx_description
1 polymer ?
#
loop_
_entity_poly.entity_id
_entity_poly.type
_entity_poly.pdbx_seq_one_letter_code
_entity_poly.pdbx_strand_id
1 'polypeptide(L)'
;MYKRQVLTIPPPPVQGLGSSGGFKMMLEDQAGLGSQKLVDAAHALVAAANADPGFAGVFTLLNTGSPSVYADIDRLKAQKVGLTPTDVFSALQVYLGSQYVNDFNLLGRTYEVIVQADGRFRREKEDLAGLKARNVAGEMVPIGTVARLLDATIPYRVPRYNLYPAAEVQGVAAPGVSTGTALARMEPVSYTHLTLPTKRIV
;
A
#
# COMPACT_ATOMS: atom_id res chain seq x y z
N MET A 1 5.03 5.52 -23.38
CA MET A 1 3.57 5.41 -23.64
C MET A 1 3.00 4.40 -22.65
N TYR A 2 2.34 4.83 -21.57
CA TYR A 2 1.77 3.92 -20.56
C TYR A 2 0.52 3.25 -21.15
N LYS A 3 0.58 1.93 -21.36
CA LYS A 3 -0.62 1.15 -21.66
C LYS A 3 -1.45 1.03 -20.39
N ARG A 4 -2.57 1.72 -20.32
CA ARG A 4 -3.55 1.56 -19.24
C ARG A 4 -4.29 0.24 -19.48
N GLN A 5 -4.20 -0.67 -18.53
CA GLN A 5 -4.98 -1.90 -18.53
C GLN A 5 -6.17 -1.71 -17.61
N VAL A 6 -7.37 -1.96 -18.12
CA VAL A 6 -8.60 -1.97 -17.31
C VAL A 6 -8.97 -3.42 -17.09
N LEU A 7 -8.98 -3.84 -15.83
CA LEU A 7 -9.45 -5.15 -15.40
C LEU A 7 -10.85 -4.99 -14.82
N THR A 8 -11.85 -5.60 -15.44
CA THR A 8 -13.21 -5.62 -14.92
C THR A 8 -13.39 -6.87 -14.06
N ILE A 9 -13.61 -6.69 -12.76
CA ILE A 9 -13.87 -7.78 -11.82
C ILE A 9 -15.39 -7.77 -11.55
N PRO A 10 -16.14 -8.78 -12.01
CA PRO A 10 -17.57 -8.86 -11.71
C PRO A 10 -17.79 -9.12 -10.21
N PRO A 11 -18.87 -8.62 -9.60
CA PRO A 11 -19.19 -8.93 -8.22
C PRO A 11 -19.48 -10.42 -8.03
N PRO A 12 -19.20 -10.99 -6.84
CA PRO A 12 -19.51 -12.39 -6.57
C PRO A 12 -21.02 -12.65 -6.69
N PRO A 13 -21.42 -13.78 -7.29
CA PRO A 13 -22.83 -14.11 -7.50
C PRO A 13 -23.61 -14.30 -6.19
N VAL A 14 -22.92 -14.58 -5.08
CA VAL A 14 -23.49 -14.69 -3.74
C VAL A 14 -22.60 -13.90 -2.76
N GLN A 15 -23.21 -12.96 -2.03
CA GLN A 15 -22.48 -12.21 -1.00
C GLN A 15 -22.04 -13.15 0.13
N GLY A 16 -20.74 -13.10 0.47
CA GLY A 16 -20.14 -13.92 1.53
C GLY A 16 -19.50 -15.24 1.10
N LEU A 17 -19.64 -15.67 -0.15
CA LEU A 17 -19.00 -16.87 -0.70
C LEU A 17 -17.78 -16.54 -1.57
N GLY A 18 -16.84 -15.78 -1.05
CA GLY A 18 -15.55 -15.53 -1.71
C GLY A 18 -15.59 -14.63 -2.95
N SER A 19 -14.48 -14.55 -3.67
CA SER A 19 -14.36 -13.84 -4.93
C SER A 19 -15.16 -14.54 -6.05
N SER A 20 -15.74 -13.75 -6.97
CA SER A 20 -16.62 -14.20 -8.04
C SER A 20 -16.06 -15.37 -8.87
N GLY A 21 -16.45 -16.60 -8.55
CA GLY A 21 -16.10 -17.79 -9.32
C GLY A 21 -14.63 -18.17 -9.39
N GLY A 22 -13.77 -17.55 -8.55
CA GLY A 22 -12.34 -17.80 -8.49
C GLY A 22 -11.91 -18.52 -7.22
N PHE A 23 -10.60 -18.65 -7.05
CA PHE A 23 -9.96 -19.11 -5.81
C PHE A 23 -9.04 -18.02 -5.26
N LYS A 24 -8.74 -18.17 -3.96
CA LYS A 24 -7.87 -17.27 -3.21
C LYS A 24 -6.85 -18.10 -2.43
N MET A 25 -5.61 -17.67 -2.48
CA MET A 25 -4.51 -18.29 -1.75
C MET A 25 -3.70 -17.22 -1.00
N MET A 26 -3.27 -17.53 0.20
CA MET A 26 -2.37 -16.67 0.99
C MET A 26 -0.97 -17.29 0.97
N LEU A 27 0.01 -16.50 0.55
CA LEU A 27 1.41 -16.81 0.62
C LEU A 27 2.02 -16.09 1.82
N GLU A 28 2.44 -16.83 2.85
CA GLU A 28 2.97 -16.29 4.10
C GLU A 28 4.50 -16.29 4.12
N ASP A 29 5.12 -15.21 4.60
CA ASP A 29 6.54 -15.16 4.93
C ASP A 29 6.75 -15.51 6.40
N GLN A 30 6.78 -16.80 6.72
CA GLN A 30 7.01 -17.27 8.09
C GLN A 30 8.50 -17.28 8.46
N ALA A 31 9.40 -17.24 7.48
CA ALA A 31 10.84 -17.18 7.70
C ALA A 31 11.36 -15.76 7.96
N GLY A 32 10.52 -14.73 7.76
CA GLY A 32 10.91 -13.34 7.94
C GLY A 32 11.93 -12.85 6.91
N LEU A 33 11.84 -13.33 5.68
CA LEU A 33 12.77 -12.99 4.57
C LEU A 33 12.55 -11.57 4.03
N GLY A 34 11.44 -10.94 4.39
CA GLY A 34 11.12 -9.57 4.07
C GLY A 34 10.21 -9.38 2.86
N SER A 35 9.66 -8.17 2.75
CA SER A 35 8.61 -7.86 1.78
C SER A 35 9.04 -8.05 0.32
N GLN A 36 10.31 -7.77 -0.03
CA GLN A 36 10.78 -7.95 -1.41
C GLN A 36 10.80 -9.42 -1.81
N LYS A 37 11.29 -10.30 -0.95
CA LYS A 37 11.29 -11.74 -1.20
C LYS A 37 9.88 -12.30 -1.33
N LEU A 38 8.96 -11.80 -0.51
CA LEU A 38 7.54 -12.17 -0.61
C LEU A 38 6.93 -11.76 -1.95
N VAL A 39 7.25 -10.55 -2.44
CA VAL A 39 6.81 -10.08 -3.76
C VAL A 39 7.39 -10.92 -4.88
N ASP A 40 8.71 -11.19 -4.85
CA ASP A 40 9.38 -11.99 -5.87
C ASP A 40 8.77 -13.39 -5.94
N ALA A 41 8.52 -14.02 -4.78
CA ALA A 41 7.87 -15.31 -4.67
C ALA A 41 6.41 -15.28 -5.18
N ALA A 42 5.65 -14.25 -4.84
CA ALA A 42 4.27 -14.09 -5.32
C ALA A 42 4.23 -13.93 -6.85
N HIS A 43 5.14 -13.15 -7.43
CA HIS A 43 5.23 -12.98 -8.89
C HIS A 43 5.69 -14.26 -9.60
N ALA A 44 6.65 -15.01 -9.04
CA ALA A 44 7.07 -16.29 -9.58
C ALA A 44 5.92 -17.30 -9.59
N LEU A 45 5.16 -17.37 -8.48
CA LEU A 45 3.97 -18.21 -8.37
C LEU A 45 2.89 -17.83 -9.40
N VAL A 46 2.61 -16.54 -9.54
CA VAL A 46 1.65 -16.02 -10.53
C VAL A 46 2.08 -16.35 -11.95
N ALA A 47 3.36 -16.18 -12.27
CA ALA A 47 3.89 -16.51 -13.59
C ALA A 47 3.77 -18.00 -13.91
N ALA A 48 4.13 -18.87 -12.96
CA ALA A 48 4.03 -20.32 -13.11
C ALA A 48 2.58 -20.78 -13.23
N ALA A 49 1.67 -20.22 -12.43
CA ALA A 49 0.25 -20.55 -12.53
C ALA A 49 -0.36 -20.11 -13.86
N ASN A 50 -0.01 -18.95 -14.39
CA ASN A 50 -0.50 -18.47 -15.68
C ASN A 50 0.05 -19.28 -16.88
N ALA A 51 1.08 -20.10 -16.69
CA ALA A 51 1.57 -21.04 -17.68
C ALA A 51 0.75 -22.35 -17.73
N ASP A 52 -0.05 -22.65 -16.69
CA ASP A 52 -0.93 -23.83 -16.66
C ASP A 52 -2.28 -23.50 -17.32
N PRO A 53 -2.70 -24.27 -18.35
CA PRO A 53 -3.97 -24.06 -19.05
C PRO A 53 -5.21 -24.29 -18.17
N GLY A 54 -5.07 -24.80 -16.97
CA GLY A 54 -6.15 -24.96 -16.00
C GLY A 54 -6.64 -23.65 -15.39
N PHE A 55 -5.92 -22.52 -15.63
CA PHE A 55 -6.28 -21.20 -15.14
C PHE A 55 -6.61 -20.23 -16.28
N ALA A 56 -7.66 -19.44 -16.11
CA ALA A 56 -7.98 -18.35 -17.02
C ALA A 56 -7.16 -17.09 -16.72
N GLY A 57 -6.70 -16.95 -15.49
CA GLY A 57 -5.83 -15.88 -15.05
C GLY A 57 -5.59 -15.93 -13.55
N VAL A 58 -4.34 -15.72 -13.17
CA VAL A 58 -3.89 -15.63 -11.77
C VAL A 58 -3.15 -14.32 -11.57
N PHE A 59 -3.40 -13.62 -10.48
CA PHE A 59 -2.79 -12.33 -10.19
C PHE A 59 -2.62 -12.08 -8.69
N THR A 60 -1.77 -11.14 -8.35
CA THR A 60 -1.63 -10.61 -6.99
C THR A 60 -1.75 -9.08 -7.00
N LEU A 61 -2.35 -8.53 -5.94
CA LEU A 61 -2.43 -7.09 -5.72
C LEU A 61 -1.31 -6.58 -4.81
N LEU A 62 -0.38 -7.47 -4.40
CA LEU A 62 0.75 -7.07 -3.58
C LEU A 62 1.68 -6.18 -4.40
N ASN A 63 1.78 -4.92 -3.99
CA ASN A 63 2.64 -3.92 -4.61
C ASN A 63 3.53 -3.29 -3.54
N THR A 64 4.84 -3.44 -3.69
CA THR A 64 5.86 -2.82 -2.84
C THR A 64 6.55 -1.63 -3.51
N GLY A 65 6.18 -1.35 -4.75
CA GLY A 65 6.78 -0.31 -5.60
C GLY A 65 6.02 1.02 -5.61
N SER A 66 5.24 1.36 -4.57
CA SER A 66 4.53 2.64 -4.54
C SER A 66 5.49 3.80 -4.32
N PRO A 67 5.53 4.79 -5.23
CA PRO A 67 6.35 5.98 -5.05
C PRO A 67 5.95 6.71 -3.76
N SER A 68 6.94 7.14 -3.00
CA SER A 68 6.77 7.85 -1.74
C SER A 68 7.88 8.87 -1.56
N VAL A 69 7.70 9.78 -0.61
CA VAL A 69 8.73 10.73 -0.20
C VAL A 69 9.10 10.44 1.24
N TYR A 70 10.37 10.17 1.46
CA TYR A 70 10.92 9.99 2.80
C TYR A 70 11.47 11.33 3.31
N ALA A 71 10.99 11.77 4.46
CA ALA A 71 11.48 12.98 5.15
C ALA A 71 12.54 12.58 6.18
N ASP A 72 13.81 12.78 5.84
CA ASP A 72 14.95 12.59 6.73
C ASP A 72 15.17 13.86 7.57
N ILE A 73 14.76 13.82 8.84
CA ILE A 73 14.81 14.97 9.74
C ILE A 73 16.12 14.98 10.51
N ASP A 74 16.92 16.04 10.31
CA ASP A 74 18.09 16.37 11.12
C ASP A 74 17.64 16.90 12.49
N ARG A 75 17.59 16.01 13.49
CA ARG A 75 17.13 16.32 14.84
C ARG A 75 17.95 17.39 15.55
N LEU A 76 19.27 17.41 15.32
CA LEU A 76 20.15 18.41 15.93
C LEU A 76 19.88 19.78 15.34
N LYS A 77 19.71 19.85 14.02
CA LYS A 77 19.39 21.10 13.33
C LYS A 77 18.01 21.61 13.71
N ALA A 78 17.01 20.73 13.80
CA ALA A 78 15.66 21.05 14.26
C ALA A 78 15.70 21.67 15.67
N GLN A 79 16.43 21.04 16.60
CA GLN A 79 16.57 21.55 17.96
C GLN A 79 17.22 22.94 18.00
N LYS A 80 18.25 23.19 17.18
CA LYS A 80 18.92 24.51 17.11
C LYS A 80 17.99 25.64 16.65
N VAL A 81 17.01 25.35 15.80
CA VAL A 81 16.02 26.33 15.34
C VAL A 81 14.72 26.30 16.16
N GLY A 82 14.71 25.57 17.28
CA GLY A 82 13.57 25.50 18.21
C GLY A 82 12.40 24.68 17.69
N LEU A 83 12.64 23.69 16.78
CA LEU A 83 11.65 22.73 16.31
C LEU A 83 11.84 21.37 16.96
N THR A 84 10.76 20.74 17.35
CA THR A 84 10.76 19.31 17.70
C THR A 84 10.42 18.47 16.45
N PRO A 85 10.81 17.19 16.39
CA PRO A 85 10.35 16.29 15.32
C PRO A 85 8.82 16.22 15.22
N THR A 86 8.14 16.32 16.36
CA THR A 86 6.66 16.34 16.45
C THR A 86 6.08 17.54 15.72
N ASP A 87 6.67 18.74 15.87
CA ASP A 87 6.20 19.94 15.18
C ASP A 87 6.31 19.80 13.67
N VAL A 88 7.42 19.21 13.19
CA VAL A 88 7.62 18.95 11.76
C VAL A 88 6.59 17.94 11.23
N PHE A 89 6.40 16.81 11.93
CA PHE A 89 5.43 15.80 11.51
C PHE A 89 4.00 16.32 11.57
N SER A 90 3.64 17.09 12.60
CA SER A 90 2.31 17.71 12.72
C SER A 90 2.05 18.68 11.57
N ALA A 91 3.04 19.50 11.22
CA ALA A 91 2.93 20.42 10.10
C ALA A 91 2.73 19.63 8.78
N LEU A 92 3.56 18.61 8.51
CA LEU A 92 3.39 17.76 7.33
C LEU A 92 2.03 17.06 7.31
N GLN A 93 1.55 16.56 8.44
CA GLN A 93 0.23 15.93 8.56
C GLN A 93 -0.88 16.90 8.16
N VAL A 94 -0.88 18.12 8.71
CA VAL A 94 -1.91 19.13 8.39
C VAL A 94 -1.87 19.49 6.89
N TYR A 95 -0.68 19.79 6.37
CA TYR A 95 -0.55 20.23 4.99
C TYR A 95 -0.86 19.14 3.97
N LEU A 96 -0.43 17.90 4.21
CA LEU A 96 -0.53 16.79 3.25
C LEU A 96 -1.71 15.86 3.53
N GLY A 97 -1.91 15.50 4.80
CA GLY A 97 -2.89 14.51 5.24
C GLY A 97 -4.27 15.09 5.58
N SER A 98 -4.39 16.40 5.61
CA SER A 98 -5.53 17.14 6.13
C SER A 98 -5.70 17.02 7.66
N GLN A 99 -6.41 17.98 8.23
CA GLN A 99 -6.81 17.96 9.63
C GLN A 99 -8.26 18.37 9.77
N TYR A 100 -9.02 17.57 10.49
CA TYR A 100 -10.31 17.97 11.00
C TYR A 100 -10.13 19.04 12.07
N VAL A 101 -10.85 20.15 11.95
CA VAL A 101 -10.76 21.30 12.87
C VAL A 101 -11.99 21.36 13.74
N ASN A 102 -13.19 21.32 13.15
CA ASN A 102 -14.46 21.43 13.83
C ASN A 102 -15.62 21.10 12.89
N ASP A 103 -16.83 21.08 13.45
CA ASP A 103 -18.08 20.99 12.72
C ASP A 103 -18.84 22.31 12.74
N PHE A 104 -19.68 22.55 11.73
CA PHE A 104 -20.67 23.60 11.74
C PHE A 104 -22.02 23.09 11.23
N ASN A 105 -23.09 23.67 11.76
CA ASN A 105 -24.46 23.34 11.35
C ASN A 105 -24.99 24.36 10.34
N LEU A 106 -25.43 23.88 9.19
CA LEU A 106 -26.06 24.69 8.16
C LEU A 106 -27.27 23.96 7.57
N LEU A 107 -28.41 24.62 7.50
CA LEU A 107 -29.65 24.08 6.92
C LEU A 107 -30.06 22.70 7.50
N GLY A 108 -29.89 22.51 8.81
CA GLY A 108 -30.24 21.28 9.50
C GLY A 108 -29.29 20.09 9.27
N ARG A 109 -28.13 20.34 8.67
CA ARG A 109 -27.06 19.34 8.47
C ARG A 109 -25.78 19.79 9.16
N THR A 110 -25.03 18.81 9.68
CA THR A 110 -23.69 19.03 10.22
C THR A 110 -22.64 18.82 9.12
N TYR A 111 -21.72 19.76 8.98
CA TYR A 111 -20.61 19.72 8.02
C TYR A 111 -19.29 19.77 8.76
N GLU A 112 -18.37 18.90 8.36
CA GLU A 112 -17.00 18.88 8.88
C GLU A 112 -16.15 19.97 8.22
N VAL A 113 -15.36 20.67 9.04
CA VAL A 113 -14.33 21.61 8.58
C VAL A 113 -12.99 20.92 8.56
N ILE A 114 -12.47 20.69 7.37
CA ILE A 114 -11.19 20.03 7.11
C ILE A 114 -10.24 21.02 6.47
N VAL A 115 -9.04 21.15 7.05
CA VAL A 115 -7.97 22.04 6.56
C VAL A 115 -6.87 21.22 5.91
N GLN A 116 -6.42 21.65 4.74
CA GLN A 116 -5.32 21.05 4.00
C GLN A 116 -4.63 22.12 3.14
N ALA A 117 -3.36 21.91 2.76
CA ALA A 117 -2.73 22.80 1.79
C ALA A 117 -3.39 22.67 0.41
N ASP A 118 -3.52 23.79 -0.30
CA ASP A 118 -3.97 23.79 -1.68
C ASP A 118 -3.03 22.94 -2.55
N GLY A 119 -3.59 22.25 -3.56
CA GLY A 119 -2.87 21.33 -4.43
C GLY A 119 -1.63 21.92 -5.11
N ARG A 120 -1.63 23.23 -5.40
CA ARG A 120 -0.47 23.93 -5.99
C ARG A 120 0.75 23.98 -5.08
N PHE A 121 0.61 23.82 -3.76
CA PHE A 121 1.70 23.85 -2.78
C PHE A 121 2.16 22.46 -2.33
N ARG A 122 1.70 21.40 -3.00
CA ARG A 122 2.04 20.00 -2.66
C ARG A 122 2.16 19.09 -3.88
N ARG A 123 2.56 19.64 -5.03
CA ARG A 123 2.71 18.86 -6.28
C ARG A 123 4.07 18.19 -6.36
N GLU A 124 5.11 18.89 -5.94
CA GLU A 124 6.49 18.48 -6.09
C GLU A 124 7.19 18.46 -4.73
N LYS A 125 8.34 17.79 -4.63
CA LYS A 125 9.13 17.71 -3.38
C LYS A 125 9.59 19.08 -2.91
N GLU A 126 9.91 19.95 -3.85
CA GLU A 126 10.37 21.32 -3.62
C GLU A 126 9.29 22.14 -2.91
N ASP A 127 8.01 21.93 -3.27
CA ASP A 127 6.90 22.58 -2.59
C ASP A 127 6.84 22.17 -1.11
N LEU A 128 7.07 20.87 -0.82
CA LEU A 128 7.07 20.34 0.55
C LEU A 128 8.20 20.94 1.40
N ALA A 129 9.36 21.18 0.81
CA ALA A 129 10.48 21.83 1.50
C ALA A 129 10.15 23.28 1.88
N GLY A 130 9.30 23.94 1.10
CA GLY A 130 8.81 25.31 1.35
C GLY A 130 7.74 25.41 2.44
N LEU A 131 7.08 24.32 2.81
CA LEU A 131 6.10 24.30 3.91
C LEU A 131 6.76 24.68 5.22
N LYS A 132 6.01 25.34 6.11
CA LYS A 132 6.57 25.92 7.33
C LYS A 132 5.99 25.26 8.58
N ALA A 133 6.87 24.96 9.54
CA ALA A 133 6.50 24.56 10.90
C ALA A 133 6.76 25.73 11.86
N ARG A 134 5.93 25.87 12.89
CA ARG A 134 6.10 26.92 13.93
C ARG A 134 7.04 26.41 15.01
N ASN A 135 8.09 27.17 15.32
CA ASN A 135 8.99 26.87 16.41
C ASN A 135 8.47 27.36 17.78
N VAL A 136 9.20 27.02 18.86
CA VAL A 136 8.84 27.44 20.24
C VAL A 136 8.84 28.95 20.43
N ALA A 137 9.56 29.71 19.61
CA ALA A 137 9.56 31.18 19.65
C ALA A 137 8.39 31.78 18.84
N GLY A 138 7.56 30.96 18.19
CA GLY A 138 6.45 31.41 17.36
C GLY A 138 6.82 31.73 15.90
N GLU A 139 8.08 31.53 15.50
CA GLU A 139 8.56 31.82 14.17
C GLU A 139 8.24 30.67 13.20
N MET A 140 8.04 31.00 11.92
CA MET A 140 7.73 30.04 10.87
C MET A 140 8.98 29.59 10.15
N VAL A 141 9.46 28.38 10.43
CA VAL A 141 10.68 27.79 9.87
C VAL A 141 10.32 26.87 8.70
N PRO A 142 10.93 27.02 7.51
CA PRO A 142 10.72 26.10 6.39
C PRO A 142 11.19 24.68 6.73
N ILE A 143 10.40 23.67 6.35
CA ILE A 143 10.70 22.25 6.64
C ILE A 143 12.01 21.82 5.97
N GLY A 144 12.30 22.30 4.77
CA GLY A 144 13.58 22.04 4.08
C GLY A 144 14.82 22.54 4.80
N THR A 145 14.67 23.42 5.82
CA THR A 145 15.78 23.82 6.69
C THR A 145 16.25 22.67 7.56
N VAL A 146 15.34 21.80 8.02
CA VAL A 146 15.59 20.76 9.02
C VAL A 146 15.37 19.34 8.49
N ALA A 147 14.83 19.18 7.29
CA ALA A 147 14.57 17.90 6.67
C ALA A 147 15.05 17.82 5.22
N ARG A 148 15.59 16.68 4.83
CA ARG A 148 15.85 16.32 3.43
C ARG A 148 14.72 15.42 2.93
N LEU A 149 14.16 15.76 1.77
CA LEU A 149 13.10 14.99 1.13
C LEU A 149 13.73 14.11 0.05
N LEU A 150 13.65 12.79 0.27
CA LEU A 150 14.23 11.78 -0.60
C LEU A 150 13.13 10.98 -1.29
N ASP A 151 13.31 10.66 -2.57
CA ASP A 151 12.44 9.71 -3.23
C ASP A 151 12.63 8.34 -2.61
N ALA A 152 11.55 7.69 -2.29
CA ALA A 152 11.52 6.37 -1.70
C ALA A 152 10.46 5.52 -2.39
N THR A 153 10.58 4.21 -2.21
CA THR A 153 9.59 3.24 -2.65
C THR A 153 9.16 2.45 -1.43
N ILE A 154 7.88 2.46 -1.15
CA ILE A 154 7.31 1.75 0.00
C ILE A 154 6.17 0.84 -0.43
N PRO A 155 5.88 -0.24 0.32
CA PRO A 155 4.69 -1.03 0.09
C PRO A 155 3.44 -0.18 0.33
N TYR A 156 2.48 -0.21 -0.59
CA TYR A 156 1.17 0.44 -0.41
C TYR A 156 0.41 -0.16 0.78
N ARG A 157 0.52 -1.47 0.95
CA ARG A 157 -0.03 -2.22 2.08
C ARG A 157 0.96 -3.30 2.50
N VAL A 158 0.97 -3.62 3.78
CA VAL A 158 1.66 -4.78 4.35
C VAL A 158 0.58 -5.71 4.90
N PRO A 159 -0.07 -6.52 4.04
CA PRO A 159 -1.08 -7.44 4.50
C PRO A 159 -0.46 -8.52 5.37
N ARG A 160 -1.20 -8.96 6.38
CA ARG A 160 -0.82 -10.05 7.27
C ARG A 160 -1.91 -11.10 7.30
N TYR A 161 -1.50 -12.35 7.34
CA TYR A 161 -2.37 -13.48 7.56
C TYR A 161 -1.73 -14.36 8.65
N ASN A 162 -2.49 -14.79 9.63
CA ASN A 162 -1.96 -15.49 10.81
C ASN A 162 -0.76 -14.77 11.47
N LEU A 163 -0.77 -13.43 11.51
CA LEU A 163 0.30 -12.56 12.01
C LEU A 163 1.57 -12.49 11.15
N TYR A 164 1.74 -13.33 10.15
CA TYR A 164 2.86 -13.29 9.22
C TYR A 164 2.60 -12.33 8.06
N PRO A 165 3.61 -11.62 7.54
CA PRO A 165 3.48 -10.90 6.28
C PRO A 165 3.00 -11.86 5.19
N ALA A 166 2.00 -11.44 4.42
CA ALA A 166 1.40 -12.33 3.45
C ALA A 166 1.07 -11.62 2.12
N ALA A 167 1.13 -12.36 1.03
CA ALA A 167 0.66 -11.95 -0.28
C ALA A 167 -0.62 -12.71 -0.62
N GLU A 168 -1.66 -11.97 -0.99
CA GLU A 168 -2.87 -12.56 -1.53
C GLU A 168 -2.70 -12.82 -3.02
N VAL A 169 -2.89 -14.06 -3.44
CA VAL A 169 -2.93 -14.49 -4.84
C VAL A 169 -4.34 -14.93 -5.15
N GLN A 170 -4.91 -14.33 -6.16
CA GLN A 170 -6.26 -14.63 -6.65
C GLN A 170 -6.18 -15.24 -8.05
N GLY A 171 -7.07 -16.15 -8.36
CA GLY A 171 -7.14 -16.75 -9.69
C GLY A 171 -8.53 -17.20 -10.06
N VAL A 172 -8.72 -17.34 -11.37
CA VAL A 172 -9.95 -17.84 -11.97
C VAL A 172 -9.62 -19.13 -12.71
N ALA A 173 -10.42 -20.17 -12.48
CA ALA A 173 -10.30 -21.42 -13.21
C ALA A 173 -10.61 -21.22 -14.70
N ALA A 174 -9.96 -21.99 -15.57
CA ALA A 174 -10.29 -22.02 -17.00
C ALA A 174 -11.75 -22.52 -17.22
N PRO A 175 -12.41 -22.12 -18.31
CA PRO A 175 -13.73 -22.62 -18.64
C PRO A 175 -13.78 -24.16 -18.63
N GLY A 176 -14.76 -24.72 -17.91
CA GLY A 176 -14.91 -26.17 -17.75
C GLY A 176 -14.06 -26.81 -16.63
N VAL A 177 -13.20 -26.04 -15.95
CA VAL A 177 -12.44 -26.49 -14.80
C VAL A 177 -13.14 -26.06 -13.51
N SER A 178 -13.37 -26.98 -12.57
CA SER A 178 -13.97 -26.65 -11.28
C SER A 178 -12.97 -25.89 -10.39
N THR A 179 -13.46 -25.04 -9.49
CA THR A 179 -12.63 -24.33 -8.50
C THR A 179 -11.79 -25.29 -7.65
N GLY A 180 -12.36 -26.44 -7.26
CA GLY A 180 -11.64 -27.47 -6.49
C GLY A 180 -10.48 -28.08 -7.29
N THR A 181 -10.69 -28.34 -8.60
CA THR A 181 -9.62 -28.81 -9.49
C THR A 181 -8.53 -27.74 -9.68
N ALA A 182 -8.92 -26.47 -9.80
CA ALA A 182 -7.96 -25.36 -9.89
C ALA A 182 -7.11 -25.23 -8.62
N LEU A 183 -7.72 -25.34 -7.45
CA LEU A 183 -6.99 -25.34 -6.16
C LEU A 183 -6.01 -26.52 -6.07
N ALA A 184 -6.44 -27.72 -6.44
CA ALA A 184 -5.57 -28.89 -6.44
C ALA A 184 -4.39 -28.78 -7.41
N ARG A 185 -4.58 -28.09 -8.57
CA ARG A 185 -3.49 -27.76 -9.51
C ARG A 185 -2.55 -26.68 -8.98
N MET A 186 -3.07 -25.71 -8.20
CA MET A 186 -2.27 -24.67 -7.61
C MET A 186 -1.30 -25.18 -6.53
N GLU A 187 -1.66 -26.26 -5.87
CA GLU A 187 -0.85 -26.83 -4.80
C GLU A 187 0.56 -27.27 -5.26
N PRO A 188 0.75 -28.11 -6.30
CA PRO A 188 2.08 -28.48 -6.78
C PRO A 188 2.86 -27.28 -7.35
N VAL A 189 2.19 -26.35 -8.06
CA VAL A 189 2.83 -25.12 -8.55
C VAL A 189 3.47 -24.34 -7.43
N SER A 190 2.78 -24.24 -6.28
CA SER A 190 3.29 -23.54 -5.12
C SER A 190 4.47 -24.27 -4.45
N TYR A 191 4.58 -25.61 -4.53
CA TYR A 191 5.72 -26.37 -3.97
C TYR A 191 6.96 -26.27 -4.83
N THR A 192 6.83 -26.24 -6.15
CA THR A 192 7.97 -26.25 -7.08
C THR A 192 8.65 -24.89 -7.24
N HIS A 193 7.92 -23.80 -6.98
CA HIS A 193 8.40 -22.43 -7.23
C HIS A 193 8.62 -21.59 -5.98
N LEU A 194 8.30 -22.11 -4.78
CA LEU A 194 8.45 -21.38 -3.53
C LEU A 194 9.53 -22.00 -2.65
N THR A 195 10.57 -21.23 -2.40
CA THR A 195 11.58 -21.52 -1.36
C THR A 195 11.14 -21.01 0.03
N LEU A 196 9.97 -20.38 0.12
CA LEU A 196 9.40 -19.90 1.39
C LEU A 196 8.71 -21.05 2.13
N PRO A 197 8.94 -21.19 3.45
CA PRO A 197 8.54 -22.38 4.19
C PRO A 197 7.04 -22.51 4.46
N THR A 198 6.15 -21.66 3.92
CA THR A 198 4.73 -21.87 4.19
C THR A 198 3.74 -21.23 3.26
N LYS A 199 2.68 -21.96 3.05
CA LYS A 199 1.48 -21.61 2.30
C LYS A 199 0.24 -22.15 3.01
N ARG A 200 -0.85 -21.44 2.86
CA ARG A 200 -2.18 -21.91 3.21
C ARG A 200 -3.15 -21.57 2.10
N ILE A 201 -3.85 -22.57 1.61
CA ILE A 201 -4.95 -22.43 0.65
C ILE A 201 -6.24 -22.29 1.47
N VAL A 202 -7.02 -21.27 1.22
CA VAL A 202 -8.30 -21.01 1.88
C VAL A 202 -9.39 -20.93 0.83
#